data_bc7a17c6ff52c4cace7f5df463fc2737
#
_entry.id   bc7a17c6ff52c4cace7f5df463fc2737
#
_cell.length_a   1.000
_cell.length_b   1.000
_cell.length_c   1.000
_cell.angle_alpha   90.00
_cell.angle_beta   90.00
_cell.angle_gamma   90.00
#
_symmetry.space_group_name_H-M   'P 1'
#
loop_
_entity.id
_entity.type
_entity.pdbx_description
1 polymer ?
#
loop_
_entity_poly.entity_id
_entity_poly.type
_entity_poly.pdbx_seq_one_letter_code
_entity_poly.pdbx_strand_id
1 'polypeptide(L)'
;MIRPHSHLRDYQKYIQTHVLEAWKSHKSIMLQMPTGTGKTHLLASIIYDSLKENGKRCVWIVAHRRELVEQIEETMERYGIPSIPKEDGRVRAMSIQWLSRHFTDLHETPNLIVIDEAHHALAKTYKELWLRHPEAKKLGLTATPCRLNRRGFTDLFDELITSDSIADFIRQGWLSAFDYVSIRPGSKSQRLIDNLSKRGADGDFQTKEMNEVLNRKPCIEQLYESVRQYADGKKGIVYAISISHARNIANFYRMHGINTVAIDSKTPARQRRQLIEDFKRGKTQVLVNVDVFSEGFDCPDVEFVQMARPTLSLAKYLQQVGRGLRKVVGKDTCMLIDNVGLYRLFGLPTAYWDWKAMFEGRLAGKGYRTTCKPEYMAAKQEKDQTARPNGPLEMVMSHELLWDYLNKNKPLTDDNSTPQKKLKPFKDRQTGLWGLKCGHTITAKAQYPTLFDVKDNLAAVRFEDYRTGIVDKDGKIRMKTDRYKRMKFLPDDIVAVTYRNDKTSYIDLRCNRHYMDKPVVMKLGQIEILQAGRIFYSRTKRVYVNRSGIDRHD
;
A
#
# COMPACT_ATOMS: atom_id res chain seq x y z
N MET A 1 -12.80 1.73 32.11
CA MET A 1 -11.82 1.12 31.18
C MET A 1 -12.45 0.94 29.81
N ILE A 2 -11.85 1.51 28.80
CA ILE A 2 -12.32 1.41 27.41
C ILE A 2 -11.87 0.05 26.88
N ARG A 3 -12.81 -0.83 26.51
CA ARG A 3 -12.45 -2.13 25.93
C ARG A 3 -11.93 -1.92 24.51
N PRO A 4 -10.74 -2.44 24.12
CA PRO A 4 -10.16 -2.20 22.79
C PRO A 4 -11.09 -2.58 21.63
N HIS A 5 -11.87 -3.66 21.78
CA HIS A 5 -12.81 -4.14 20.76
C HIS A 5 -13.95 -3.20 20.41
N SER A 6 -14.42 -2.39 21.34
CA SER A 6 -15.56 -1.49 21.11
C SER A 6 -15.24 -0.36 20.12
N HIS A 7 -13.96 -0.18 19.79
CA HIS A 7 -13.48 0.89 18.91
C HIS A 7 -12.82 0.40 17.62
N LEU A 8 -12.79 -0.93 17.37
CA LEU A 8 -12.30 -1.43 16.10
C LEU A 8 -13.28 -1.13 14.98
N ARG A 9 -12.73 -0.61 13.89
CA ARG A 9 -13.43 -0.43 12.61
C ARG A 9 -13.67 -1.80 11.96
N ASP A 10 -14.63 -1.91 11.07
CA ASP A 10 -15.01 -3.22 10.50
C ASP A 10 -13.86 -3.89 9.74
N TYR A 11 -13.06 -3.14 9.00
CA TYR A 11 -11.86 -3.70 8.35
C TYR A 11 -10.82 -4.19 9.36
N GLN A 12 -10.70 -3.55 10.54
CA GLN A 12 -9.78 -4.01 11.61
C GLN A 12 -10.27 -5.32 12.24
N LYS A 13 -11.58 -5.46 12.47
CA LYS A 13 -12.19 -6.71 12.95
C LYS A 13 -11.95 -7.84 11.94
N TYR A 14 -12.15 -7.55 10.65
CA TYR A 14 -11.90 -8.50 9.57
C TYR A 14 -10.43 -8.96 9.57
N ILE A 15 -9.47 -8.04 9.64
CA ILE A 15 -8.04 -8.35 9.70
C ILE A 15 -7.70 -9.16 10.96
N GLN A 16 -8.25 -8.80 12.13
CA GLN A 16 -8.04 -9.54 13.37
C GLN A 16 -8.49 -10.99 13.24
N THR A 17 -9.65 -11.24 12.65
CA THR A 17 -10.16 -12.59 12.40
C THR A 17 -9.20 -13.37 11.51
N HIS A 18 -8.67 -12.76 10.44
CA HIS A 18 -7.70 -13.40 9.56
C HIS A 18 -6.38 -13.74 10.25
N VAL A 19 -5.88 -12.85 11.11
CA VAL A 19 -4.67 -13.13 11.93
C VAL A 19 -4.91 -14.30 12.86
N LEU A 20 -6.07 -14.35 13.54
CA LEU A 20 -6.42 -15.46 14.44
C LEU A 20 -6.59 -16.79 13.68
N GLU A 21 -7.15 -16.76 12.49
CA GLU A 21 -7.27 -17.94 11.63
C GLU A 21 -5.92 -18.43 11.12
N ALA A 22 -5.09 -17.53 10.62
CA ALA A 22 -3.75 -17.87 10.13
C ALA A 22 -2.87 -18.49 11.23
N TRP A 23 -3.04 -18.08 12.49
CA TRP A 23 -2.34 -18.69 13.63
C TRP A 23 -2.76 -20.13 13.97
N LYS A 24 -3.77 -20.68 13.29
CA LYS A 24 -4.10 -22.12 13.42
C LYS A 24 -3.12 -23.00 12.63
N SER A 25 -2.52 -22.47 11.55
CA SER A 25 -1.61 -23.19 10.64
C SER A 25 -0.18 -22.63 10.63
N HIS A 26 0.03 -21.38 11.02
CA HIS A 26 1.30 -20.68 10.99
C HIS A 26 1.66 -20.14 12.38
N LYS A 27 2.93 -20.13 12.74
CA LYS A 27 3.40 -19.56 14.02
C LYS A 27 3.83 -18.09 13.88
N SER A 28 4.26 -17.66 12.71
CA SER A 28 4.78 -16.31 12.48
C SER A 28 4.09 -15.64 11.28
N ILE A 29 3.48 -14.48 11.52
CA ILE A 29 2.67 -13.75 10.54
C ILE A 29 3.20 -12.33 10.44
N MET A 30 3.34 -11.82 9.22
CA MET A 30 3.54 -10.40 8.96
C MET A 30 2.21 -9.79 8.50
N LEU A 31 1.81 -8.68 9.12
CA LEU A 31 0.62 -7.93 8.77
C LEU A 31 1.01 -6.60 8.13
N GLN A 32 0.59 -6.40 6.89
CA GLN A 32 0.74 -5.14 6.19
C GLN A 32 -0.54 -4.30 6.32
N MET A 33 -0.39 -3.07 6.82
CA MET A 33 -1.44 -2.05 6.83
C MET A 33 -0.83 -0.67 6.57
N PRO A 34 -1.41 0.20 5.72
CA PRO A 34 -0.89 1.54 5.47
C PRO A 34 -0.74 2.39 6.74
N THR A 35 0.11 3.40 6.68
CA THR A 35 0.24 4.38 7.77
C THR A 35 -1.08 5.14 7.94
N GLY A 36 -1.50 5.37 9.20
CA GLY A 36 -2.73 6.11 9.49
C GLY A 36 -4.01 5.25 9.58
N THR A 37 -3.94 3.94 9.30
CA THR A 37 -5.09 3.04 9.35
C THR A 37 -5.31 2.37 10.71
N GLY A 38 -4.62 2.83 11.76
CA GLY A 38 -4.86 2.37 13.14
C GLY A 38 -4.25 1.02 13.51
N LYS A 39 -3.04 0.71 12.99
CA LYS A 39 -2.26 -0.49 13.38
C LYS A 39 -2.16 -0.68 14.90
N THR A 40 -1.91 0.41 15.63
CA THR A 40 -1.73 0.36 17.09
C THR A 40 -3.01 -0.01 17.84
N HIS A 41 -4.19 0.41 17.33
CA HIS A 41 -5.50 0.01 17.89
C HIS A 41 -5.75 -1.48 17.66
N LEU A 42 -5.49 -1.98 16.46
CA LEU A 42 -5.61 -3.39 16.15
C LEU A 42 -4.66 -4.23 17.01
N LEU A 43 -3.41 -3.78 17.16
CA LEU A 43 -2.43 -4.41 18.02
C LEU A 43 -2.93 -4.53 19.47
N ALA A 44 -3.44 -3.44 20.06
CA ALA A 44 -3.96 -3.44 21.42
C ALA A 44 -5.12 -4.45 21.58
N SER A 45 -5.98 -4.56 20.56
CA SER A 45 -7.08 -5.53 20.56
C SER A 45 -6.58 -6.98 20.52
N ILE A 46 -5.61 -7.30 19.67
CA ILE A 46 -5.02 -8.63 19.55
C ILE A 46 -4.33 -9.03 20.86
N ILE A 47 -3.58 -8.10 21.48
CA ILE A 47 -2.93 -8.33 22.77
C ILE A 47 -3.96 -8.58 23.86
N TYR A 48 -4.99 -7.75 23.94
CA TYR A 48 -6.05 -7.89 24.93
C TYR A 48 -6.73 -9.26 24.85
N ASP A 49 -7.02 -9.76 23.66
CA ASP A 49 -7.58 -11.09 23.46
C ASP A 49 -6.61 -12.19 23.86
N SER A 50 -5.36 -12.06 23.46
CA SER A 50 -4.31 -13.02 23.84
C SER A 50 -4.16 -13.13 25.36
N LEU A 51 -4.35 -12.03 26.12
CA LEU A 51 -4.26 -12.03 27.58
C LEU A 51 -5.52 -12.60 28.26
N LYS A 52 -6.68 -12.57 27.60
CA LYS A 52 -7.93 -13.11 28.14
C LYS A 52 -7.98 -14.63 28.12
N GLU A 53 -7.46 -15.25 27.09
CA GLU A 53 -7.56 -16.69 26.90
C GLU A 53 -6.85 -17.51 28.00
N ASN A 54 -5.86 -16.92 28.69
CA ASN A 54 -5.15 -17.62 29.76
C ASN A 54 -4.47 -16.63 30.72
N GLY A 55 -4.81 -16.66 32.00
CA GLY A 55 -4.31 -15.72 33.01
C GLY A 55 -2.79 -15.65 33.21
N LYS A 56 -2.03 -16.61 32.66
CA LYS A 56 -0.56 -16.69 32.77
C LYS A 56 0.18 -16.24 31.50
N ARG A 57 -0.52 -15.70 30.48
CA ARG A 57 0.13 -15.31 29.22
C ARG A 57 0.95 -14.05 29.36
N CYS A 58 2.17 -14.08 28.78
CA CYS A 58 3.08 -12.95 28.66
C CYS A 58 3.22 -12.53 27.20
N VAL A 59 3.21 -11.23 26.92
CA VAL A 59 3.34 -10.66 25.58
C VAL A 59 4.56 -9.74 25.54
N TRP A 60 5.44 -9.96 24.58
CA TRP A 60 6.53 -9.05 24.30
C TRP A 60 6.24 -8.23 23.06
N ILE A 61 6.47 -6.91 23.17
CA ILE A 61 6.37 -5.99 22.03
C ILE A 61 7.77 -5.43 21.78
N VAL A 62 8.29 -5.70 20.60
CA VAL A 62 9.66 -5.33 20.24
C VAL A 62 9.63 -4.24 19.18
N ALA A 63 10.24 -3.10 19.46
CA ALA A 63 10.41 -2.00 18.53
C ALA A 63 11.88 -1.75 18.25
N HIS A 64 12.19 -1.10 17.12
CA HIS A 64 13.58 -0.82 16.78
C HIS A 64 14.10 0.51 17.38
N ARG A 65 13.21 1.37 17.94
CA ARG A 65 13.54 2.64 18.60
C ARG A 65 12.88 2.77 19.96
N ARG A 66 13.56 3.45 20.87
CA ARG A 66 13.06 3.69 22.22
C ARG A 66 11.78 4.55 22.24
N GLU A 67 11.71 5.54 21.37
CA GLU A 67 10.54 6.42 21.27
C GLU A 67 9.28 5.65 20.88
N LEU A 68 9.41 4.59 20.09
CA LEU A 68 8.29 3.69 19.76
C LEU A 68 7.86 2.86 20.96
N VAL A 69 8.81 2.43 21.81
CA VAL A 69 8.51 1.71 23.05
C VAL A 69 7.64 2.59 23.95
N GLU A 70 8.04 3.83 24.21
CA GLU A 70 7.29 4.79 25.03
C GLU A 70 5.85 4.98 24.52
N GLN A 71 5.66 5.08 23.20
CA GLN A 71 4.31 5.22 22.59
C GLN A 71 3.46 3.95 22.70
N ILE A 72 4.09 2.79 22.58
CA ILE A 72 3.42 1.51 22.77
C ILE A 72 2.95 1.41 24.21
N GLU A 73 3.79 1.75 25.18
CA GLU A 73 3.44 1.75 26.61
C GLU A 73 2.27 2.71 26.90
N GLU A 74 2.32 3.95 26.41
CA GLU A 74 1.22 4.92 26.52
C GLU A 74 -0.08 4.38 25.91
N THR A 75 0.01 3.67 24.79
CA THR A 75 -1.15 3.07 24.14
C THR A 75 -1.71 1.92 24.97
N MET A 76 -0.87 1.03 25.47
CA MET A 76 -1.30 -0.07 26.34
C MET A 76 -1.97 0.47 27.61
N GLU A 77 -1.40 1.50 28.22
CA GLU A 77 -1.99 2.15 29.39
C GLU A 77 -3.37 2.77 29.10
N ARG A 78 -3.52 3.45 27.95
CA ARG A 78 -4.83 4.01 27.50
C ARG A 78 -5.90 2.95 27.38
N TYR A 79 -5.55 1.74 26.97
CA TYR A 79 -6.47 0.61 26.88
C TYR A 79 -6.59 -0.20 28.18
N GLY A 80 -5.95 0.25 29.26
CA GLY A 80 -5.98 -0.46 30.54
C GLY A 80 -5.29 -1.83 30.50
N ILE A 81 -4.34 -2.02 29.60
CA ILE A 81 -3.53 -3.23 29.49
C ILE A 81 -2.31 -3.07 30.41
N PRO A 82 -2.18 -3.85 31.48
CA PRO A 82 -1.09 -3.69 32.44
C PRO A 82 0.25 -4.06 31.79
N SER A 83 1.21 -3.13 31.84
CA SER A 83 2.58 -3.34 31.33
C SER A 83 3.57 -3.56 32.47
N ILE A 84 4.60 -4.36 32.24
CA ILE A 84 5.75 -4.52 33.15
C ILE A 84 6.54 -3.19 33.13
N PRO A 85 6.97 -2.61 34.28
CA PRO A 85 7.21 -3.30 35.57
C PRO A 85 6.09 -3.23 36.62
N LYS A 86 4.83 -2.92 36.29
CA LYS A 86 3.74 -2.98 37.29
C LYS A 86 3.55 -4.42 37.79
N GLU A 87 3.22 -4.61 39.05
CA GLU A 87 3.17 -5.94 39.74
C GLU A 87 2.34 -6.99 38.96
N ASP A 88 1.22 -6.59 38.37
CA ASP A 88 0.36 -7.47 37.57
C ASP A 88 0.61 -7.35 36.05
N GLY A 89 1.75 -6.78 35.64
CA GLY A 89 2.06 -6.54 34.25
C GLY A 89 2.37 -7.84 33.48
N ARG A 90 1.69 -8.04 32.37
CA ARG A 90 1.88 -9.20 31.47
C ARG A 90 2.35 -8.79 30.08
N VAL A 91 2.54 -7.51 29.84
CA VAL A 91 3.03 -6.96 28.57
C VAL A 91 4.36 -6.26 28.82
N ARG A 92 5.38 -6.62 28.07
CA ARG A 92 6.69 -5.97 28.11
C ARG A 92 6.97 -5.33 26.76
N ALA A 93 7.07 -4.01 26.72
CA ALA A 93 7.55 -3.28 25.57
C ALA A 93 9.05 -3.01 25.70
N MET A 94 9.82 -3.27 24.64
CA MET A 94 11.27 -3.12 24.67
C MET A 94 11.86 -2.84 23.29
N SER A 95 13.03 -2.19 23.27
CA SER A 95 13.77 -2.06 22.02
C SER A 95 14.56 -3.33 21.71
N ILE A 96 14.73 -3.64 20.41
CA ILE A 96 15.50 -4.80 19.99
C ILE A 96 16.97 -4.72 20.46
N GLN A 97 17.54 -3.50 20.56
CA GLN A 97 18.89 -3.28 21.05
C GLN A 97 19.02 -3.59 22.54
N TRP A 98 18.01 -3.26 23.31
CA TRP A 98 17.96 -3.61 24.74
C TRP A 98 17.80 -5.12 24.88
N LEU A 99 16.82 -5.69 24.20
CA LEU A 99 16.55 -7.13 24.24
C LEU A 99 17.78 -7.97 23.87
N SER A 100 18.52 -7.60 22.81
CA SER A 100 19.69 -8.34 22.37
C SER A 100 20.83 -8.40 23.40
N ARG A 101 20.87 -7.45 24.35
CA ARG A 101 21.86 -7.43 25.43
C ARG A 101 21.40 -8.15 26.70
N HIS A 102 20.09 -8.37 26.84
CA HIS A 102 19.46 -8.89 28.05
C HIS A 102 18.68 -10.19 27.82
N PHE A 103 18.99 -10.93 26.75
CA PHE A 103 18.31 -12.21 26.49
C PHE A 103 18.42 -13.22 27.64
N THR A 104 19.50 -13.17 28.40
CA THR A 104 19.77 -14.07 29.52
C THR A 104 19.11 -13.62 30.82
N ASP A 105 18.72 -12.35 30.90
CA ASP A 105 18.19 -11.74 32.12
C ASP A 105 16.67 -11.86 32.22
N LEU A 106 16.03 -12.26 31.12
CA LEU A 106 14.59 -12.42 31.05
C LEU A 106 14.19 -13.87 31.35
N HIS A 107 13.47 -14.05 32.45
CA HIS A 107 12.98 -15.37 32.89
C HIS A 107 11.56 -15.67 32.39
N GLU A 108 10.84 -14.65 31.91
CA GLU A 108 9.48 -14.83 31.39
C GLU A 108 9.52 -15.44 29.98
N THR A 109 8.66 -16.40 29.73
CA THR A 109 8.47 -16.99 28.41
C THR A 109 7.26 -16.34 27.73
N PRO A 110 7.45 -15.58 26.62
CA PRO A 110 6.34 -14.96 25.92
C PRO A 110 5.50 -16.00 25.17
N ASN A 111 4.17 -15.83 25.21
CA ASN A 111 3.26 -16.59 24.36
C ASN A 111 3.01 -15.89 23.02
N LEU A 112 3.19 -14.58 23.00
CA LEU A 112 3.08 -13.75 21.80
C LEU A 112 4.25 -12.76 21.76
N ILE A 113 4.92 -12.69 20.62
CA ILE A 113 5.95 -11.69 20.32
C ILE A 113 5.44 -10.83 19.18
N VAL A 114 5.34 -9.53 19.43
CA VAL A 114 4.95 -8.55 18.42
C VAL A 114 6.17 -7.73 18.02
N ILE A 115 6.36 -7.53 16.72
CA ILE A 115 7.37 -6.61 16.19
C ILE A 115 6.65 -5.46 15.49
N ASP A 116 6.80 -4.27 16.05
CA ASP A 116 6.34 -3.06 15.36
C ASP A 116 7.38 -2.60 14.34
N GLU A 117 6.92 -2.05 13.22
CA GLU A 117 7.72 -1.71 12.04
C GLU A 117 8.62 -2.86 11.58
N ALA A 118 8.01 -4.02 11.41
CA ALA A 118 8.70 -5.29 11.14
C ALA A 118 9.56 -5.31 9.86
N HIS A 119 9.42 -4.31 8.97
CA HIS A 119 10.32 -4.15 7.83
C HIS A 119 11.79 -3.85 8.24
N HIS A 120 12.01 -3.39 9.49
CA HIS A 120 13.34 -3.24 10.09
C HIS A 120 13.87 -4.54 10.71
N ALA A 121 13.09 -5.62 10.77
CA ALA A 121 13.53 -6.89 11.32
C ALA A 121 14.73 -7.44 10.54
N LEU A 122 15.94 -7.03 10.93
CA LEU A 122 17.18 -7.52 10.36
C LEU A 122 17.50 -8.90 10.90
N ALA A 123 17.82 -9.80 10.00
CA ALA A 123 17.73 -11.24 10.18
C ALA A 123 18.37 -11.83 11.46
N LYS A 124 19.55 -11.36 11.91
CA LYS A 124 20.31 -12.12 12.92
C LYS A 124 19.70 -12.09 14.33
N THR A 125 19.42 -10.91 14.87
CA THR A 125 18.89 -10.77 16.23
C THR A 125 17.46 -11.27 16.34
N TYR A 126 16.64 -11.04 15.31
CA TYR A 126 15.27 -11.55 15.29
C TYR A 126 15.20 -13.06 15.04
N LYS A 127 16.12 -13.62 14.26
CA LYS A 127 16.26 -15.09 14.15
C LYS A 127 16.62 -15.72 15.48
N GLU A 128 17.54 -15.12 16.23
CA GLU A 128 17.87 -15.58 17.57
C GLU A 128 16.65 -15.52 18.50
N LEU A 129 15.88 -14.43 18.46
CA LEU A 129 14.63 -14.31 19.22
C LEU A 129 13.63 -15.41 18.87
N TRP A 130 13.47 -15.74 17.57
CA TRP A 130 12.60 -16.83 17.10
C TRP A 130 13.06 -18.20 17.60
N LEU A 131 14.36 -18.47 17.56
CA LEU A 131 14.96 -19.73 18.02
C LEU A 131 14.84 -19.93 19.53
N ARG A 132 14.93 -18.82 20.32
CA ARG A 132 14.78 -18.88 21.78
C ARG A 132 13.33 -19.13 22.22
N HIS A 133 12.36 -18.71 21.41
CA HIS A 133 10.93 -18.82 21.72
C HIS A 133 10.15 -19.48 20.57
N PRO A 134 10.43 -20.77 20.25
CA PRO A 134 9.82 -21.43 19.08
C PRO A 134 8.31 -21.62 19.24
N GLU A 135 7.81 -21.73 20.47
CA GLU A 135 6.38 -21.94 20.74
C GLU A 135 5.56 -20.64 20.77
N ALA A 136 6.20 -19.49 20.92
CA ALA A 136 5.51 -18.21 20.89
C ALA A 136 4.90 -17.95 19.52
N LYS A 137 3.66 -17.43 19.47
CA LYS A 137 3.10 -16.81 18.26
C LYS A 137 3.86 -15.53 17.97
N LYS A 138 4.05 -15.20 16.69
CA LYS A 138 4.79 -14.00 16.27
C LYS A 138 3.94 -13.18 15.32
N LEU A 139 3.92 -11.87 15.54
CA LEU A 139 3.20 -10.90 14.72
C LEU A 139 4.12 -9.74 14.34
N GLY A 140 4.47 -9.62 13.08
CA GLY A 140 5.15 -8.43 12.55
C GLY A 140 4.16 -7.44 11.99
N LEU A 141 4.17 -6.20 12.45
CA LEU A 141 3.35 -5.12 11.90
C LEU A 141 4.19 -4.21 11.02
N THR A 142 3.72 -3.88 9.84
CA THR A 142 4.40 -2.92 8.96
C THR A 142 3.43 -2.22 8.02
N ALA A 143 3.78 -1.01 7.59
CA ALA A 143 3.08 -0.38 6.48
C ALA A 143 3.59 -0.86 5.12
N THR A 144 4.85 -1.31 5.08
CA THR A 144 5.58 -1.58 3.85
C THR A 144 6.46 -2.82 4.02
N PRO A 145 5.99 -4.00 3.64
CA PRO A 145 6.76 -5.24 3.72
C PRO A 145 7.80 -5.29 2.59
N CYS A 146 8.71 -4.31 2.58
CA CYS A 146 9.79 -4.22 1.62
C CYS A 146 11.07 -3.71 2.27
N ARG A 147 12.21 -4.15 1.74
CA ARG A 147 13.56 -3.72 2.14
C ARG A 147 14.28 -3.09 0.97
N LEU A 148 15.14 -2.12 1.24
CA LEU A 148 15.94 -1.49 0.20
C LEU A 148 16.88 -2.48 -0.51
N ASN A 149 17.41 -3.47 0.22
CA ASN A 149 18.22 -4.57 -0.33
C ASN A 149 17.40 -5.65 -1.06
N ARG A 150 16.07 -5.50 -1.12
CA ARG A 150 15.12 -6.39 -1.81
C ARG A 150 15.08 -7.84 -1.31
N ARG A 151 15.67 -8.13 -0.15
CA ARG A 151 15.52 -9.43 0.49
C ARG A 151 14.12 -9.59 1.06
N GLY A 152 13.55 -10.76 0.89
CA GLY A 152 12.23 -11.09 1.46
C GLY A 152 12.25 -11.24 2.99
N PHE A 153 11.14 -11.68 3.51
CA PHE A 153 10.91 -11.86 4.95
C PHE A 153 10.57 -13.31 5.32
N THR A 154 10.56 -14.21 4.34
CA THR A 154 10.20 -15.63 4.52
C THR A 154 11.15 -16.40 5.40
N ASP A 155 12.29 -15.82 5.75
CA ASP A 155 13.22 -16.36 6.74
C ASP A 155 12.79 -16.08 8.20
N LEU A 156 11.79 -15.21 8.41
CA LEU A 156 11.25 -14.84 9.73
C LEU A 156 9.74 -15.05 9.84
N PHE A 157 9.00 -14.91 8.75
CA PHE A 157 7.55 -14.97 8.76
C PHE A 157 7.04 -16.00 7.76
N ASP A 158 6.08 -16.81 8.19
CA ASP A 158 5.49 -17.89 7.40
C ASP A 158 4.49 -17.33 6.38
N GLU A 159 3.76 -16.26 6.76
CA GLU A 159 2.69 -15.71 5.96
C GLU A 159 2.64 -14.19 6.02
N LEU A 160 2.19 -13.57 4.91
CA LEU A 160 1.84 -12.17 4.80
C LEU A 160 0.32 -11.99 4.68
N ILE A 161 -0.27 -11.28 5.64
CA ILE A 161 -1.63 -10.78 5.56
C ILE A 161 -1.57 -9.32 5.12
N THR A 162 -2.36 -8.94 4.11
CA THR A 162 -2.45 -7.56 3.63
C THR A 162 -3.85 -6.99 3.89
N SER A 163 -3.89 -5.73 4.27
CA SER A 163 -5.13 -4.95 4.34
C SER A 163 -5.50 -4.38 2.97
N ASP A 164 -6.58 -3.61 2.93
CA ASP A 164 -6.94 -2.77 1.79
C ASP A 164 -5.81 -1.83 1.40
N SER A 165 -5.82 -1.37 0.14
CA SER A 165 -4.84 -0.41 -0.38
C SER A 165 -5.08 1.00 0.15
N ILE A 166 -4.09 1.90 -0.02
CA ILE A 166 -4.27 3.34 0.28
C ILE A 166 -5.44 3.92 -0.54
N ALA A 167 -5.57 3.50 -1.80
CA ALA A 167 -6.66 3.91 -2.68
C ALA A 167 -8.03 3.50 -2.11
N ASP A 168 -8.15 2.28 -1.61
CA ASP A 168 -9.38 1.77 -1.00
C ASP A 168 -9.71 2.50 0.31
N PHE A 169 -8.71 2.73 1.17
CA PHE A 169 -8.91 3.48 2.40
C PHE A 169 -9.31 4.95 2.17
N ILE A 170 -8.79 5.60 1.12
CA ILE A 170 -9.26 6.93 0.72
C ILE A 170 -10.72 6.86 0.27
N ARG A 171 -11.07 5.90 -0.58
CA ARG A 171 -12.42 5.68 -1.11
C ARG A 171 -13.45 5.42 0.00
N GLN A 172 -13.05 4.65 1.02
CA GLN A 172 -13.86 4.35 2.21
C GLN A 172 -13.89 5.51 3.22
N GLY A 173 -13.15 6.60 2.99
CA GLY A 173 -13.09 7.77 3.87
C GLY A 173 -12.27 7.57 5.15
N TRP A 174 -11.44 6.51 5.23
CA TRP A 174 -10.56 6.28 6.36
C TRP A 174 -9.23 7.03 6.28
N LEU A 175 -8.80 7.39 5.07
CA LEU A 175 -7.67 8.27 4.80
C LEU A 175 -8.14 9.51 4.03
N SER A 176 -7.41 10.61 4.16
CA SER A 176 -7.65 11.85 3.41
C SER A 176 -7.24 11.67 1.95
N ALA A 177 -7.97 12.30 1.04
CA ALA A 177 -7.51 12.50 -0.32
C ALA A 177 -6.27 13.41 -0.34
N PHE A 178 -5.65 13.59 -1.49
CA PHE A 178 -4.47 14.45 -1.59
C PHE A 178 -4.36 15.14 -2.94
N ASP A 179 -3.73 16.31 -2.90
CA ASP A 179 -3.11 16.95 -4.05
C ASP A 179 -1.63 16.60 -4.08
N TYR A 180 -1.06 16.37 -5.24
CA TYR A 180 0.35 16.01 -5.39
C TYR A 180 1.04 16.90 -6.42
N VAL A 181 2.06 17.62 -5.99
CA VAL A 181 2.95 18.37 -6.88
C VAL A 181 4.35 17.78 -6.86
N SER A 182 5.01 17.72 -7.99
CA SER A 182 6.38 17.20 -8.11
C SER A 182 7.24 18.09 -8.99
N ILE A 183 8.57 17.97 -8.87
CA ILE A 183 9.50 18.69 -9.72
C ILE A 183 9.31 18.29 -11.18
N ARG A 184 9.37 19.30 -12.08
CA ARG A 184 9.24 19.10 -13.51
C ARG A 184 10.39 18.27 -14.06
N PRO A 185 10.11 17.29 -14.93
CA PRO A 185 11.15 16.58 -15.66
C PRO A 185 12.06 17.55 -16.45
N GLY A 186 13.38 17.32 -16.38
CA GLY A 186 14.36 18.17 -17.05
C GLY A 186 14.66 19.51 -16.40
N SER A 187 14.03 19.85 -15.25
CA SER A 187 14.33 21.05 -14.46
C SER A 187 15.76 21.00 -13.89
N LYS A 188 16.29 22.17 -13.47
CA LYS A 188 17.60 22.24 -12.77
C LYS A 188 17.61 21.36 -11.52
N SER A 189 16.54 21.39 -10.73
CA SER A 189 16.38 20.58 -9.51
C SER A 189 16.41 19.09 -9.81
N GLN A 190 15.73 18.65 -10.87
CA GLN A 190 15.76 17.25 -11.28
C GLN A 190 17.16 16.80 -11.66
N ARG A 191 17.91 17.61 -12.42
CA ARG A 191 19.30 17.30 -12.80
C ARG A 191 20.23 17.18 -11.59
N LEU A 192 20.05 18.03 -10.56
CA LEU A 192 20.82 17.92 -9.32
C LEU A 192 20.60 16.59 -8.62
N ILE A 193 19.35 16.10 -8.60
CA ILE A 193 18.99 14.84 -7.98
C ILE A 193 19.43 13.63 -8.82
N ASP A 194 19.28 13.69 -10.14
CA ASP A 194 19.70 12.64 -11.07
C ASP A 194 21.24 12.42 -11.01
N ASN A 195 22.00 13.45 -10.64
CA ASN A 195 23.46 13.38 -10.49
C ASN A 195 23.92 12.79 -9.15
N LEU A 196 23.03 12.50 -8.19
CA LEU A 196 23.38 11.84 -6.93
C LEU A 196 23.78 10.38 -7.19
N SER A 197 25.06 10.08 -7.02
CA SER A 197 25.64 8.78 -7.36
C SER A 197 26.05 7.95 -6.16
N LYS A 198 26.45 8.59 -5.05
CA LYS A 198 26.97 7.90 -3.86
C LYS A 198 25.86 7.27 -3.02
N ARG A 199 26.17 6.10 -2.49
CA ARG A 199 25.24 5.33 -1.64
C ARG A 199 25.78 5.24 -0.20
N GLY A 200 24.86 5.29 0.76
CA GLY A 200 25.15 5.01 2.17
C GLY A 200 25.27 3.50 2.42
N ALA A 201 25.63 3.13 3.63
CA ALA A 201 25.73 1.74 4.05
C ALA A 201 24.38 0.99 3.99
N ASP A 202 23.27 1.72 4.07
CA ASP A 202 21.90 1.21 3.95
C ASP A 202 21.45 1.03 2.48
N GLY A 203 22.28 1.49 1.51
CA GLY A 203 21.97 1.47 0.07
C GLY A 203 21.16 2.67 -0.43
N ASP A 204 20.73 3.58 0.44
CA ASP A 204 20.07 4.85 0.09
C ASP A 204 21.10 5.89 -0.38
N PHE A 205 20.65 7.04 -0.85
CA PHE A 205 21.55 8.15 -1.17
C PHE A 205 22.40 8.55 0.04
N GLN A 206 23.69 8.84 -0.21
CA GLN A 206 24.60 9.25 0.84
C GLN A 206 24.23 10.64 1.36
N THR A 207 23.99 10.76 2.69
CA THR A 207 23.58 12.01 3.33
C THR A 207 24.55 13.16 3.09
N LYS A 208 25.87 12.89 3.06
CA LYS A 208 26.89 13.91 2.82
C LYS A 208 26.76 14.51 1.43
N GLU A 209 26.65 13.68 0.38
CA GLU A 209 26.47 14.14 -1.00
C GLU A 209 25.17 14.92 -1.18
N MET A 210 24.04 14.39 -0.67
CA MET A 210 22.78 15.12 -0.70
C MET A 210 22.88 16.50 -0.05
N ASN A 211 23.54 16.58 1.11
CA ASN A 211 23.69 17.84 1.84
C ASN A 211 24.60 18.84 1.08
N GLU A 212 25.68 18.39 0.45
CA GLU A 212 26.56 19.22 -0.37
C GLU A 212 25.83 19.80 -1.59
N VAL A 213 24.94 19.04 -2.19
CA VAL A 213 24.23 19.44 -3.43
C VAL A 213 22.98 20.25 -3.15
N LEU A 214 22.17 19.85 -2.17
CA LEU A 214 20.81 20.38 -1.96
C LEU A 214 20.69 21.36 -0.77
N ASN A 215 21.64 21.36 0.17
CA ASN A 215 21.64 22.32 1.29
C ASN A 215 22.29 23.65 0.89
N ARG A 216 21.83 24.24 -0.20
CA ARG A 216 22.29 25.51 -0.74
C ARG A 216 21.14 26.51 -0.78
N LYS A 217 21.44 27.79 -0.64
CA LYS A 217 20.45 28.87 -0.58
C LYS A 217 19.40 28.77 -1.70
N PRO A 218 19.72 28.63 -3.00
CA PRO A 218 18.72 28.54 -4.06
C PRO A 218 17.78 27.33 -3.93
N CYS A 219 18.27 26.19 -3.40
CA CYS A 219 17.44 25.03 -3.18
C CYS A 219 16.47 25.25 -2.02
N ILE A 220 16.91 25.92 -0.94
CA ILE A 220 16.07 26.24 0.21
C ILE A 220 15.02 27.29 -0.16
N GLU A 221 15.39 28.31 -0.95
CA GLU A 221 14.45 29.28 -1.51
C GLU A 221 13.33 28.58 -2.30
N GLN A 222 13.70 27.63 -3.15
CA GLN A 222 12.72 26.85 -3.92
C GLN A 222 11.78 26.01 -3.01
N LEU A 223 12.28 25.44 -1.90
CA LEU A 223 11.44 24.76 -0.92
C LEU A 223 10.41 25.72 -0.32
N TYR A 224 10.84 26.90 0.07
CA TYR A 224 9.98 27.95 0.62
C TYR A 224 8.91 28.40 -0.41
N GLU A 225 9.32 28.71 -1.64
CA GLU A 225 8.41 29.11 -2.72
C GLU A 225 7.36 28.04 -2.98
N SER A 226 7.74 26.78 -2.91
CA SER A 226 6.80 25.66 -3.07
C SER A 226 5.72 25.64 -1.97
N VAL A 227 6.08 25.90 -0.72
CA VAL A 227 5.12 26.00 0.39
C VAL A 227 4.22 27.23 0.20
N ARG A 228 4.81 28.38 -0.14
CA ARG A 228 4.04 29.62 -0.40
C ARG A 228 3.03 29.45 -1.53
N GLN A 229 3.41 28.73 -2.58
CA GLN A 229 2.54 28.54 -3.75
C GLN A 229 1.42 27.52 -3.51
N TYR A 230 1.69 26.41 -2.81
CA TYR A 230 0.77 25.26 -2.73
C TYR A 230 0.19 24.99 -1.34
N ALA A 231 0.79 25.55 -0.29
CA ALA A 231 0.42 25.27 1.10
C ALA A 231 0.51 26.50 2.02
N ASP A 232 0.28 27.70 1.46
CA ASP A 232 0.33 28.94 2.25
C ASP A 232 -0.68 28.89 3.40
N GLY A 233 -0.24 29.32 4.58
CA GLY A 233 -1.05 29.31 5.79
C GLY A 233 -1.31 27.93 6.40
N LYS A 234 -1.02 26.82 5.70
CA LYS A 234 -1.30 25.45 6.15
C LYS A 234 -0.30 24.94 7.17
N LYS A 235 -0.77 24.03 8.04
CA LYS A 235 0.06 23.30 9.00
C LYS A 235 0.77 22.11 8.33
N GLY A 236 2.10 22.00 8.48
CA GLY A 236 2.80 20.96 7.74
C GLY A 236 4.09 20.42 8.32
N ILE A 237 4.58 19.36 7.68
CA ILE A 237 5.83 18.69 8.01
C ILE A 237 6.76 18.72 6.79
N VAL A 238 8.04 19.08 7.04
CA VAL A 238 9.12 19.04 6.03
C VAL A 238 10.11 17.95 6.40
N TYR A 239 10.42 17.06 5.48
CA TYR A 239 11.43 16.01 5.65
C TYR A 239 12.77 16.45 5.07
N ALA A 240 13.71 16.78 5.94
CA ALA A 240 15.03 17.29 5.59
C ALA A 240 16.11 16.20 5.51
N ILE A 241 17.22 16.50 4.83
CA ILE A 241 18.35 15.59 4.58
C ILE A 241 19.19 15.36 5.83
N SER A 242 19.47 16.44 6.55
CA SER A 242 20.42 16.48 7.67
C SER A 242 20.01 17.54 8.69
N ILE A 243 20.65 17.50 9.86
CA ILE A 243 20.42 18.49 10.92
C ILE A 243 20.71 19.92 10.42
N SER A 244 21.81 20.12 9.68
CA SER A 244 22.13 21.42 9.10
C SER A 244 21.10 21.88 8.07
N HIS A 245 20.63 20.98 7.21
CA HIS A 245 19.58 21.27 6.24
C HIS A 245 18.27 21.66 6.94
N ALA A 246 17.86 20.92 7.96
CA ALA A 246 16.64 21.22 8.72
C ALA A 246 16.72 22.61 9.39
N ARG A 247 17.84 22.94 9.98
CA ARG A 247 18.06 24.26 10.60
C ARG A 247 18.03 25.39 9.57
N ASN A 248 18.66 25.19 8.42
CA ASN A 248 18.68 26.19 7.35
C ASN A 248 17.28 26.42 6.78
N ILE A 249 16.51 25.35 6.55
CA ILE A 249 15.08 25.45 6.13
C ILE A 249 14.29 26.21 7.19
N ALA A 250 14.36 25.80 8.46
CA ALA A 250 13.59 26.43 9.53
C ALA A 250 13.95 27.90 9.72
N ASN A 251 15.23 28.25 9.63
CA ASN A 251 15.69 29.66 9.70
C ASN A 251 15.13 30.46 8.52
N PHE A 252 15.25 29.94 7.30
CA PHE A 252 14.79 30.64 6.11
C PHE A 252 13.26 30.86 6.17
N TYR A 253 12.48 29.85 6.57
CA TYR A 253 11.03 29.95 6.68
C TYR A 253 10.62 30.99 7.73
N ARG A 254 11.29 31.01 8.92
CA ARG A 254 11.05 32.03 9.95
C ARG A 254 11.36 33.43 9.49
N MET A 255 12.47 33.65 8.80
CA MET A 255 12.84 34.95 8.23
C MET A 255 11.80 35.49 7.26
N HIS A 256 11.00 34.59 6.66
CA HIS A 256 9.93 34.93 5.72
C HIS A 256 8.51 34.78 6.32
N GLY A 257 8.40 34.78 7.66
CA GLY A 257 7.13 34.86 8.37
C GLY A 257 6.40 33.54 8.63
N ILE A 258 7.01 32.38 8.30
CA ILE A 258 6.41 31.08 8.63
C ILE A 258 6.95 30.60 9.98
N ASN A 259 6.07 30.42 10.98
CA ASN A 259 6.47 29.91 12.29
C ASN A 259 6.91 28.44 12.19
N THR A 260 8.23 28.21 12.19
CA THR A 260 8.85 26.94 11.88
C THR A 260 9.86 26.52 12.94
N VAL A 261 9.85 25.24 13.33
CA VAL A 261 10.85 24.64 14.21
C VAL A 261 11.51 23.44 13.54
N ALA A 262 12.80 23.23 13.83
CA ALA A 262 13.53 22.04 13.41
C ALA A 262 13.67 21.09 14.60
N ILE A 263 13.41 19.80 14.39
CA ILE A 263 13.60 18.73 15.38
C ILE A 263 14.52 17.67 14.79
N ASP A 264 15.52 17.29 15.56
CA ASP A 264 16.51 16.30 15.17
C ASP A 264 16.88 15.35 16.34
N SER A 265 17.73 14.37 16.08
CA SER A 265 18.18 13.39 17.10
C SER A 265 18.96 14.02 18.26
N LYS A 266 19.51 15.22 18.09
CA LYS A 266 20.24 15.96 19.14
C LYS A 266 19.33 16.84 19.99
N THR A 267 18.07 17.03 19.59
CA THR A 267 17.08 17.78 20.38
C THR A 267 16.81 17.04 21.68
N PRO A 268 17.04 17.63 22.87
CA PRO A 268 16.80 16.99 24.17
C PRO A 268 15.36 16.49 24.29
N ALA A 269 15.15 15.34 24.91
CA ALA A 269 13.84 14.67 24.96
C ALA A 269 12.72 15.57 25.55
N ARG A 270 13.03 16.35 26.61
CA ARG A 270 12.06 17.30 27.21
C ARG A 270 11.68 18.41 26.24
N GLN A 271 12.68 19.01 25.57
CA GLN A 271 12.45 20.05 24.58
C GLN A 271 11.69 19.51 23.37
N ARG A 272 12.04 18.30 22.91
CA ARG A 272 11.36 17.62 21.79
C ARG A 272 9.87 17.43 22.11
N ARG A 273 9.53 16.94 23.30
CA ARG A 273 8.14 16.80 23.74
C ARG A 273 7.40 18.13 23.70
N GLN A 274 8.00 19.21 24.23
CA GLN A 274 7.39 20.53 24.21
C GLN A 274 7.14 21.04 22.80
N LEU A 275 8.14 20.95 21.89
CA LEU A 275 7.99 21.38 20.50
C LEU A 275 6.91 20.60 19.75
N ILE A 276 6.79 19.31 20.03
CA ILE A 276 5.72 18.44 19.48
C ILE A 276 4.34 18.90 19.98
N GLU A 277 4.21 19.17 21.28
CA GLU A 277 2.95 19.66 21.84
C GLU A 277 2.57 21.05 21.30
N ASP A 278 3.54 21.94 21.13
CA ASP A 278 3.31 23.26 20.56
C ASP A 278 2.88 23.15 19.07
N PHE A 279 3.44 22.18 18.32
CA PHE A 279 2.99 21.87 16.97
C PHE A 279 1.59 21.27 16.96
N LYS A 280 1.28 20.30 17.82
CA LYS A 280 -0.07 19.72 17.92
C LYS A 280 -1.13 20.78 18.25
N ARG A 281 -0.80 21.73 19.11
CA ARG A 281 -1.70 22.84 19.50
C ARG A 281 -1.77 23.98 18.47
N GLY A 282 -1.07 23.88 17.36
CA GLY A 282 -1.06 24.90 16.31
C GLY A 282 -0.22 26.15 16.64
N LYS A 283 0.55 26.16 17.73
CA LYS A 283 1.48 27.27 18.06
C LYS A 283 2.65 27.32 17.08
N THR A 284 3.05 26.19 16.52
CA THR A 284 4.03 26.04 15.46
C THR A 284 3.31 25.61 14.20
N GLN A 285 3.55 26.32 13.09
CA GLN A 285 2.91 26.05 11.81
C GLN A 285 3.62 24.93 11.04
N VAL A 286 4.95 24.97 11.00
CA VAL A 286 5.75 24.02 10.22
C VAL A 286 6.78 23.34 11.09
N LEU A 287 6.84 22.01 10.98
CA LEU A 287 7.81 21.18 11.66
C LEU A 287 8.80 20.62 10.64
N VAL A 288 10.09 20.97 10.76
CA VAL A 288 11.15 20.40 9.92
C VAL A 288 11.82 19.25 10.67
N ASN A 289 11.88 18.09 10.03
CA ASN A 289 12.26 16.83 10.66
C ASN A 289 13.43 16.14 9.94
N VAL A 290 14.32 15.52 10.72
CA VAL A 290 15.39 14.65 10.21
C VAL A 290 15.25 13.28 10.86
N ASP A 291 14.65 12.33 10.14
CA ASP A 291 14.49 10.92 10.52
C ASP A 291 13.85 10.61 11.91
N VAL A 292 13.39 11.64 12.66
CA VAL A 292 12.82 11.46 14.01
C VAL A 292 11.33 11.12 13.96
N PHE A 293 10.59 11.63 12.96
CA PHE A 293 9.15 11.46 12.82
C PHE A 293 8.73 10.58 11.63
N SER A 294 9.67 9.83 11.07
CA SER A 294 9.32 8.80 10.09
C SER A 294 8.37 7.76 10.68
N GLU A 295 8.47 7.52 11.99
CA GLU A 295 7.69 6.52 12.71
C GLU A 295 7.17 7.07 14.03
N GLY A 296 6.00 6.57 14.47
CA GLY A 296 5.44 6.85 15.78
C GLY A 296 4.82 8.24 15.99
N PHE A 297 5.10 9.24 15.18
CA PHE A 297 4.54 10.59 15.35
C PHE A 297 3.05 10.65 14.99
N ASP A 298 2.21 11.07 15.92
CA ASP A 298 0.76 11.20 15.73
C ASP A 298 0.30 12.66 15.78
N CYS A 299 -0.02 13.21 14.60
CA CYS A 299 -0.60 14.53 14.40
C CYS A 299 -1.47 14.45 13.14
N PRO A 300 -2.77 14.10 13.26
CA PRO A 300 -3.62 13.82 12.11
C PRO A 300 -4.06 15.06 11.35
N ASP A 301 -3.96 16.24 11.94
CA ASP A 301 -4.33 17.54 11.38
C ASP A 301 -3.24 18.19 10.52
N VAL A 302 -2.22 17.43 10.13
CA VAL A 302 -1.19 17.89 9.17
C VAL A 302 -1.83 18.06 7.79
N GLU A 303 -1.81 19.27 7.26
CA GLU A 303 -2.45 19.65 6.00
C GLU A 303 -1.50 19.57 4.80
N PHE A 304 -0.17 19.64 5.02
CA PHE A 304 0.79 19.36 3.97
C PHE A 304 2.00 18.57 4.44
N VAL A 305 2.57 17.81 3.51
CA VAL A 305 3.86 17.13 3.68
C VAL A 305 4.79 17.56 2.56
N GLN A 306 5.94 18.11 2.92
CA GLN A 306 6.99 18.50 1.97
C GLN A 306 8.16 17.53 2.05
N MET A 307 8.47 16.91 0.93
CA MET A 307 9.59 15.99 0.76
C MET A 307 10.78 16.76 0.20
N ALA A 308 11.75 17.07 1.06
CA ALA A 308 12.99 17.79 0.73
C ALA A 308 14.22 16.87 0.80
N ARG A 309 14.04 15.57 1.00
CA ARG A 309 15.08 14.55 1.04
C ARG A 309 14.85 13.49 -0.04
N PRO A 310 15.76 13.38 -1.03
CA PRO A 310 15.75 12.24 -1.95
C PRO A 310 15.92 10.92 -1.21
N THR A 311 15.24 9.87 -1.65
CA THR A 311 15.40 8.52 -1.12
C THR A 311 15.10 7.46 -2.18
N LEU A 312 15.78 6.33 -2.09
CA LEU A 312 15.50 5.11 -2.86
C LEU A 312 14.59 4.13 -2.08
N SER A 313 14.21 4.49 -0.85
CA SER A 313 13.39 3.65 0.01
C SER A 313 11.90 3.94 -0.16
N LEU A 314 11.18 2.99 -0.76
CA LEU A 314 9.73 3.01 -0.85
C LEU A 314 9.08 3.13 0.54
N ALA A 315 9.65 2.44 1.54
CA ALA A 315 9.15 2.50 2.91
C ALA A 315 9.21 3.92 3.48
N LYS A 316 10.36 4.62 3.33
CA LYS A 316 10.49 6.02 3.76
C LYS A 316 9.48 6.92 3.05
N TYR A 317 9.34 6.77 1.72
CA TYR A 317 8.37 7.54 0.94
C TYR A 317 6.94 7.37 1.47
N LEU A 318 6.46 6.13 1.56
CA LEU A 318 5.09 5.85 1.99
C LEU A 318 4.84 6.21 3.47
N GLN A 319 5.83 6.11 4.34
CA GLN A 319 5.73 6.58 5.72
C GLN A 319 5.62 8.10 5.81
N GLN A 320 6.42 8.85 5.03
CA GLN A 320 6.38 10.30 4.99
C GLN A 320 5.02 10.80 4.52
N VAL A 321 4.57 10.37 3.35
CA VAL A 321 3.27 10.79 2.80
C VAL A 321 2.11 10.33 3.67
N GLY A 322 2.21 9.16 4.27
CA GLY A 322 1.19 8.62 5.18
C GLY A 322 0.92 9.45 6.42
N ARG A 323 1.83 10.37 6.81
CA ARG A 323 1.56 11.34 7.89
C ARG A 323 0.52 12.38 7.47
N GLY A 324 0.55 12.80 6.22
CA GLY A 324 -0.44 13.72 5.66
C GLY A 324 -1.78 13.07 5.35
N LEU A 325 -1.79 11.77 5.05
CA LEU A 325 -3.02 11.07 4.66
C LEU A 325 -3.95 10.72 5.84
N ARG A 326 -3.55 10.96 7.08
CA ARG A 326 -4.43 10.75 8.24
C ARG A 326 -5.64 11.65 8.16
N LYS A 327 -6.81 11.10 8.48
CA LYS A 327 -8.07 11.83 8.49
C LYS A 327 -8.44 12.29 9.90
N VAL A 328 -8.93 13.52 9.99
CA VAL A 328 -9.54 14.11 11.19
C VAL A 328 -10.73 14.97 10.74
N VAL A 329 -11.64 15.23 11.65
CA VAL A 329 -12.80 16.11 11.39
C VAL A 329 -12.30 17.49 10.92
N GLY A 330 -12.83 17.97 9.80
CA GLY A 330 -12.45 19.24 9.17
C GLY A 330 -11.25 19.15 8.22
N LYS A 331 -10.66 17.96 8.01
CA LYS A 331 -9.58 17.75 7.04
C LYS A 331 -9.94 16.64 6.06
N ASP A 332 -10.24 17.00 4.83
CA ASP A 332 -10.57 16.05 3.76
C ASP A 332 -9.41 15.81 2.80
N THR A 333 -8.50 16.75 2.67
CA THR A 333 -7.37 16.70 1.73
C THR A 333 -6.04 17.01 2.41
N CYS A 334 -4.94 16.58 1.78
CA CYS A 334 -3.57 16.92 2.16
C CYS A 334 -2.78 17.31 0.91
N MET A 335 -1.95 18.36 1.01
CA MET A 335 -1.01 18.73 -0.05
C MET A 335 0.30 17.96 0.12
N LEU A 336 0.69 17.19 -0.89
CA LEU A 336 1.97 16.49 -0.98
C LEU A 336 2.90 17.25 -1.92
N ILE A 337 3.97 17.83 -1.38
CA ILE A 337 4.95 18.64 -2.13
C ILE A 337 6.23 17.84 -2.30
N ASP A 338 6.46 17.33 -3.49
CA ASP A 338 7.62 16.53 -3.84
C ASP A 338 8.68 17.38 -4.54
N ASN A 339 9.55 17.99 -3.74
CA ASN A 339 10.67 18.80 -4.25
C ASN A 339 11.87 17.97 -4.73
N VAL A 340 11.78 16.63 -4.68
CA VAL A 340 12.90 15.73 -4.94
C VAL A 340 12.57 14.60 -5.94
N GLY A 341 11.40 14.67 -6.58
CA GLY A 341 11.04 13.77 -7.68
C GLY A 341 10.78 12.32 -7.29
N LEU A 342 10.29 12.06 -6.08
CA LEU A 342 9.95 10.70 -5.61
C LEU A 342 8.83 10.07 -6.44
N TYR A 343 7.93 10.89 -6.99
CA TYR A 343 6.90 10.44 -7.93
C TYR A 343 7.47 9.67 -9.13
N ARG A 344 8.61 10.11 -9.66
CA ARG A 344 9.26 9.43 -10.81
C ARG A 344 9.80 8.06 -10.45
N LEU A 345 10.20 7.86 -9.20
CA LEU A 345 10.72 6.60 -8.69
C LEU A 345 9.62 5.64 -8.27
N PHE A 346 8.61 6.15 -7.57
CA PHE A 346 7.63 5.33 -6.87
C PHE A 346 6.19 5.49 -7.39
N GLY A 347 5.87 6.54 -8.15
CA GLY A 347 4.50 6.88 -8.52
C GLY A 347 3.75 7.56 -7.38
N LEU A 348 2.43 7.59 -7.50
CA LEU A 348 1.54 8.12 -6.45
C LEU A 348 1.46 7.18 -5.24
N PRO A 349 1.12 7.70 -4.03
CA PRO A 349 0.89 6.86 -2.86
C PRO A 349 -0.18 5.77 -3.06
N THR A 350 -1.10 5.99 -3.96
CA THR A 350 -2.18 5.06 -4.34
C THR A 350 -1.78 4.03 -5.40
N ALA A 351 -0.51 4.01 -5.82
CA ALA A 351 -0.03 3.02 -6.77
C ALA A 351 -0.18 1.60 -6.21
N TYR A 352 -0.40 0.64 -7.12
CA TYR A 352 -0.44 -0.78 -6.74
C TYR A 352 0.97 -1.30 -6.43
N TRP A 353 1.10 -2.01 -5.34
CA TRP A 353 2.32 -2.66 -4.90
C TRP A 353 2.08 -4.16 -4.71
N ASP A 354 2.87 -5.00 -5.35
CA ASP A 354 2.84 -6.44 -5.10
C ASP A 354 3.59 -6.76 -3.79
N TRP A 355 2.90 -6.52 -2.68
CA TRP A 355 3.46 -6.77 -1.35
C TRP A 355 3.87 -8.21 -1.13
N LYS A 356 3.15 -9.16 -1.76
CA LYS A 356 3.49 -10.59 -1.66
C LYS A 356 4.81 -10.90 -2.35
N ALA A 357 5.03 -10.39 -3.55
CA ALA A 357 6.30 -10.56 -4.24
C ALA A 357 7.47 -9.88 -3.50
N MET A 358 7.24 -8.73 -2.85
CA MET A 358 8.24 -8.07 -2.01
C MET A 358 8.54 -8.87 -0.74
N PHE A 359 7.52 -9.37 -0.07
CA PHE A 359 7.64 -10.23 1.09
C PHE A 359 8.43 -11.52 0.79
N GLU A 360 8.19 -12.12 -0.36
CA GLU A 360 8.89 -13.33 -0.81
C GLU A 360 10.28 -13.04 -1.43
N GLY A 361 10.64 -11.76 -1.62
CA GLY A 361 11.93 -11.39 -2.24
C GLY A 361 12.01 -11.66 -3.75
N ARG A 362 10.88 -11.93 -4.42
CA ARG A 362 10.80 -12.25 -5.85
C ARG A 362 11.08 -11.06 -6.78
N LEU A 363 11.11 -9.84 -6.25
CA LEU A 363 11.44 -8.61 -6.99
C LEU A 363 12.93 -8.27 -6.97
N ALA A 364 13.81 -9.17 -6.50
CA ALA A 364 15.25 -8.97 -6.54
C ALA A 364 15.73 -8.69 -7.98
N GLY A 365 16.44 -7.57 -8.19
CA GLY A 365 16.95 -7.17 -9.51
C GLY A 365 15.98 -6.35 -10.39
N LYS A 366 14.69 -6.30 -10.10
CA LYS A 366 13.72 -5.46 -10.83
C LYS A 366 13.51 -4.15 -10.07
N GLY A 367 13.47 -3.02 -10.79
CA GLY A 367 13.12 -1.72 -10.18
C GLY A 367 11.70 -1.73 -9.61
N TYR A 368 11.40 -0.88 -8.64
CA TYR A 368 10.02 -0.62 -8.18
C TYR A 368 9.18 0.10 -9.24
N ARG A 369 9.55 0.04 -10.52
CA ARG A 369 8.75 0.69 -11.55
C ARG A 369 7.35 0.11 -11.49
N THR A 370 6.47 0.87 -10.86
CA THR A 370 5.05 0.67 -11.00
C THR A 370 4.70 0.83 -12.46
N THR A 371 4.08 -0.16 -13.03
CA THR A 371 3.53 -0.13 -14.39
C THR A 371 2.34 0.83 -14.53
N CYS A 372 2.02 1.56 -13.48
CA CYS A 372 0.91 2.50 -13.43
C CYS A 372 1.39 3.94 -13.57
N LYS A 373 1.62 4.40 -14.78
CA LYS A 373 1.25 5.79 -15.09
C LYS A 373 -0.28 5.82 -15.08
N PRO A 374 -0.93 6.69 -14.29
CA PRO A 374 -2.37 6.83 -14.37
C PRO A 374 -2.74 7.19 -15.82
N GLU A 375 -3.63 6.43 -16.46
CA GLU A 375 -4.12 6.70 -17.84
C GLU A 375 -4.66 8.13 -18.00
N TYR A 376 -5.02 8.71 -16.90
CA TYR A 376 -5.51 10.06 -16.75
C TYR A 376 -4.48 11.15 -17.08
N MET A 377 -3.19 10.92 -16.81
CA MET A 377 -2.13 11.90 -17.06
C MET A 377 -1.83 12.10 -18.55
N ALA A 378 -2.03 11.07 -19.37
CA ALA A 378 -1.83 11.20 -20.81
C ALA A 378 -2.91 12.07 -21.47
N ALA A 379 -4.17 11.98 -21.00
CA ALA A 379 -5.29 12.73 -21.57
C ALA A 379 -5.27 14.23 -21.21
N LYS A 380 -4.64 14.62 -20.09
CA LYS A 380 -4.57 16.03 -19.66
C LYS A 380 -3.39 16.77 -20.26
N GLN A 381 -2.27 16.08 -20.56
CA GLN A 381 -1.11 16.70 -21.23
C GLN A 381 -1.46 17.24 -22.63
N GLU A 382 -2.47 16.69 -23.30
CA GLU A 382 -2.93 17.22 -24.59
C GLU A 382 -3.83 18.46 -24.47
N LYS A 383 -4.51 18.67 -23.34
CA LYS A 383 -5.45 19.80 -23.15
C LYS A 383 -4.85 21.06 -22.49
N ASP A 384 -3.79 20.92 -21.69
CA ASP A 384 -3.21 22.02 -20.89
C ASP A 384 -1.93 22.63 -21.49
N GLN A 385 -1.69 22.52 -22.81
CA GLN A 385 -0.52 23.17 -23.45
C GLN A 385 -0.61 24.71 -23.47
N THR A 386 -1.72 25.32 -23.09
CA THR A 386 -1.94 26.77 -23.15
C THR A 386 -1.69 27.53 -21.85
N ALA A 387 -1.58 26.86 -20.70
CA ALA A 387 -1.27 27.49 -19.42
C ALA A 387 -0.07 26.79 -18.74
N ARG A 388 1.15 27.17 -19.11
CA ARG A 388 2.34 26.78 -18.34
C ARG A 388 2.50 27.72 -17.14
N PRO A 389 2.20 27.30 -15.89
CA PRO A 389 2.60 28.08 -14.73
C PRO A 389 4.15 28.12 -14.72
N ASN A 390 4.72 29.32 -14.65
CA ASN A 390 6.16 29.50 -14.54
C ASN A 390 6.64 29.07 -13.15
N GLY A 391 7.02 27.81 -12.95
CA GLY A 391 7.51 27.32 -11.68
C GLY A 391 8.25 25.99 -11.80
N PRO A 392 9.11 25.63 -10.81
CA PRO A 392 9.91 24.40 -10.81
C PRO A 392 9.07 23.13 -10.54
N LEU A 393 7.86 23.28 -10.01
CA LEU A 393 6.94 22.18 -9.74
C LEU A 393 5.76 22.17 -10.73
N GLU A 394 5.16 21.00 -10.88
CA GLU A 394 3.91 20.81 -11.60
C GLU A 394 2.92 19.97 -10.78
N MET A 395 1.63 20.24 -10.98
CA MET A 395 0.57 19.44 -10.39
C MET A 395 0.52 18.07 -11.09
N VAL A 396 0.79 17.02 -10.34
CA VAL A 396 0.76 15.63 -10.80
C VAL A 396 -0.64 15.03 -10.65
N MET A 397 -1.29 15.32 -9.53
CA MET A 397 -2.64 14.83 -9.21
C MET A 397 -3.35 15.87 -8.36
N SER A 398 -4.58 16.24 -8.70
CA SER A 398 -5.48 16.96 -7.78
C SER A 398 -6.41 15.98 -7.07
N HIS A 399 -6.91 16.36 -5.89
CA HIS A 399 -7.84 15.51 -5.13
C HIS A 399 -9.14 15.24 -5.90
N GLU A 400 -9.63 16.18 -6.68
CA GLU A 400 -10.80 15.99 -7.56
C GLU A 400 -10.53 14.91 -8.61
N LEU A 401 -9.38 14.97 -9.26
CA LEU A 401 -8.93 13.99 -10.23
C LEU A 401 -8.68 12.62 -9.61
N LEU A 402 -8.16 12.63 -8.38
CA LEU A 402 -7.97 11.40 -7.61
C LEU A 402 -9.33 10.75 -7.32
N TRP A 403 -10.35 11.51 -6.91
CA TRP A 403 -11.70 10.99 -6.70
C TRP A 403 -12.32 10.44 -7.98
N ASP A 404 -12.18 11.14 -9.10
CA ASP A 404 -12.62 10.66 -10.41
C ASP A 404 -11.94 9.35 -10.79
N TYR A 405 -10.61 9.27 -10.61
CA TYR A 405 -9.84 8.06 -10.86
C TYR A 405 -10.28 6.89 -9.96
N LEU A 406 -10.42 7.12 -8.66
CA LEU A 406 -10.83 6.11 -7.69
C LEU A 406 -12.26 5.61 -7.94
N ASN A 407 -13.16 6.48 -8.39
CA ASN A 407 -14.55 6.12 -8.70
C ASN A 407 -14.67 5.37 -10.03
N LYS A 408 -13.92 5.76 -11.06
CA LYS A 408 -13.89 5.07 -12.36
C LYS A 408 -13.23 3.69 -12.28
N ASN A 409 -12.22 3.55 -11.46
CA ASN A 409 -11.51 2.29 -11.21
C ASN A 409 -12.00 1.61 -9.93
N LYS A 410 -13.24 1.85 -9.55
CA LYS A 410 -13.89 1.07 -8.50
C LYS A 410 -13.72 -0.41 -8.88
N PRO A 411 -13.06 -1.25 -8.10
CA PRO A 411 -13.27 -2.68 -8.27
C PRO A 411 -14.78 -2.84 -8.24
N LEU A 412 -15.34 -3.64 -9.12
CA LEU A 412 -16.74 -4.03 -9.06
C LEU A 412 -16.96 -4.75 -7.73
N THR A 413 -16.94 -3.99 -6.65
CA THR A 413 -17.38 -4.44 -5.33
C THR A 413 -18.90 -4.29 -5.39
N ASP A 414 -19.57 -5.40 -5.59
CA ASP A 414 -20.95 -5.53 -5.12
C ASP A 414 -20.97 -5.00 -3.68
N ASP A 415 -21.89 -4.06 -3.43
CA ASP A 415 -22.33 -3.71 -2.08
C ASP A 415 -22.79 -4.99 -1.37
N ASN A 416 -21.87 -5.61 -0.69
CA ASN A 416 -22.13 -6.51 0.44
C ASN A 416 -20.78 -7.00 0.97
N SER A 417 -20.39 -6.50 2.12
CA SER A 417 -19.26 -6.94 2.95
C SER A 417 -19.54 -8.33 3.56
N THR A 418 -19.52 -9.33 2.68
CA THR A 418 -19.35 -10.74 3.05
C THR A 418 -18.20 -11.28 2.21
N PRO A 419 -17.35 -12.18 2.73
CA PRO A 419 -16.27 -12.78 1.96
C PRO A 419 -16.90 -13.35 0.68
N GLN A 420 -16.44 -12.88 -0.49
CA GLN A 420 -16.98 -13.32 -1.78
C GLN A 420 -16.86 -14.83 -1.84
N LYS A 421 -17.98 -15.49 -1.59
CA LYS A 421 -18.08 -16.94 -1.75
C LYS A 421 -17.92 -17.19 -3.25
N LYS A 422 -16.79 -17.80 -3.64
CA LYS A 422 -16.50 -18.14 -5.03
C LYS A 422 -17.66 -18.90 -5.65
N LEU A 423 -18.00 -18.55 -6.87
CA LEU A 423 -18.97 -19.29 -7.66
C LEU A 423 -18.51 -20.75 -7.77
N LYS A 424 -19.36 -21.69 -7.37
CA LYS A 424 -19.11 -23.12 -7.45
C LYS A 424 -20.23 -23.80 -8.22
N PRO A 425 -19.90 -24.72 -9.11
CA PRO A 425 -20.90 -25.54 -9.73
C PRO A 425 -21.40 -26.62 -8.75
N PHE A 426 -22.64 -27.06 -8.94
CA PHE A 426 -23.15 -28.27 -8.32
C PHE A 426 -23.92 -29.06 -9.36
N LYS A 427 -23.96 -30.38 -9.21
CA LYS A 427 -24.75 -31.27 -10.05
C LYS A 427 -25.93 -31.79 -9.23
N ASP A 428 -27.12 -31.57 -9.73
CA ASP A 428 -28.32 -32.13 -9.12
C ASP A 428 -28.35 -33.63 -9.33
N ARG A 429 -28.61 -34.41 -8.27
CA ARG A 429 -28.54 -35.87 -8.30
C ARG A 429 -29.75 -36.51 -8.98
N GLN A 430 -30.88 -35.82 -8.98
CA GLN A 430 -32.12 -36.36 -9.57
C GLN A 430 -32.20 -36.07 -11.06
N THR A 431 -31.87 -34.83 -11.47
CA THR A 431 -31.96 -34.40 -12.87
C THR A 431 -30.68 -34.63 -13.65
N GLY A 432 -29.54 -34.78 -12.98
CA GLY A 432 -28.22 -34.86 -13.60
C GLY A 432 -27.73 -33.55 -14.20
N LEU A 433 -28.47 -32.44 -14.04
CA LEU A 433 -28.15 -31.11 -14.58
C LEU A 433 -27.23 -30.35 -13.65
N TRP A 434 -26.49 -29.38 -14.23
CA TRP A 434 -25.61 -28.50 -13.50
C TRP A 434 -26.31 -27.18 -13.14
N GLY A 435 -26.07 -26.72 -11.91
CA GLY A 435 -26.45 -25.41 -11.40
C GLY A 435 -25.25 -24.68 -10.81
N LEU A 436 -25.46 -23.43 -10.38
CA LEU A 436 -24.43 -22.56 -9.81
C LEU A 436 -24.84 -22.13 -8.40
N LYS A 437 -23.86 -22.06 -7.51
CA LYS A 437 -24.03 -21.60 -6.12
C LYS A 437 -22.87 -20.74 -5.66
N CYS A 438 -23.16 -19.76 -4.81
CA CYS A 438 -22.17 -18.97 -4.07
C CYS A 438 -22.25 -19.33 -2.59
N GLY A 439 -21.29 -20.08 -2.07
CA GLY A 439 -21.37 -20.71 -0.75
C GLY A 439 -22.50 -21.71 -0.64
N HIS A 440 -23.48 -21.47 0.24
CA HIS A 440 -24.68 -22.33 0.40
C HIS A 440 -25.89 -21.85 -0.41
N THR A 441 -25.83 -20.65 -0.99
CA THR A 441 -26.94 -20.07 -1.75
C THR A 441 -26.89 -20.52 -3.21
N ILE A 442 -27.96 -21.13 -3.71
CA ILE A 442 -28.13 -21.46 -5.15
C ILE A 442 -28.42 -20.16 -5.88
N THR A 443 -27.55 -19.79 -6.81
CA THR A 443 -27.66 -18.56 -7.62
C THR A 443 -28.25 -18.84 -9.00
N ALA A 444 -27.98 -20.04 -9.57
CA ALA A 444 -28.69 -20.54 -10.73
C ALA A 444 -29.12 -21.99 -10.50
N LYS A 445 -30.43 -22.27 -10.66
CA LYS A 445 -30.96 -23.62 -10.52
C LYS A 445 -30.28 -24.59 -11.48
N ALA A 446 -30.32 -25.87 -11.17
CA ALA A 446 -29.77 -26.91 -12.04
C ALA A 446 -30.60 -27.00 -13.34
N GLN A 447 -30.00 -26.52 -14.44
CA GLN A 447 -30.66 -26.41 -15.75
C GLN A 447 -29.68 -26.59 -16.92
N TYR A 448 -28.38 -26.75 -16.66
CA TYR A 448 -27.37 -26.86 -17.71
C TYR A 448 -26.95 -28.33 -17.90
N PRO A 449 -27.18 -28.94 -19.09
CA PRO A 449 -26.77 -30.32 -19.37
C PRO A 449 -25.27 -30.56 -19.25
N THR A 450 -24.45 -29.54 -19.57
CA THR A 450 -23.01 -29.62 -19.45
C THR A 450 -22.43 -28.31 -18.90
N LEU A 451 -21.50 -28.43 -17.97
CA LEU A 451 -20.64 -27.35 -17.50
C LEU A 451 -19.23 -27.62 -17.97
N PHE A 452 -18.60 -26.63 -18.60
CA PHE A 452 -17.25 -26.75 -19.16
C PHE A 452 -16.20 -26.18 -18.21
N ASP A 453 -16.46 -25.01 -17.64
CA ASP A 453 -15.50 -24.30 -16.80
C ASP A 453 -16.18 -23.21 -15.95
N VAL A 454 -15.55 -22.84 -14.83
CA VAL A 454 -16.00 -21.75 -13.95
C VAL A 454 -14.80 -20.90 -13.57
N LYS A 455 -14.90 -19.59 -13.77
CA LYS A 455 -13.89 -18.63 -13.37
C LYS A 455 -14.56 -17.37 -12.81
N ASP A 456 -14.13 -16.96 -11.63
CA ASP A 456 -14.65 -15.78 -10.91
C ASP A 456 -16.18 -15.83 -10.77
N ASN A 457 -16.91 -14.95 -11.44
CA ASN A 457 -18.38 -14.89 -11.44
C ASN A 457 -19.01 -15.37 -12.75
N LEU A 458 -18.29 -16.13 -13.57
CA LEU A 458 -18.72 -16.62 -14.87
C LEU A 458 -18.64 -18.14 -14.94
N ALA A 459 -19.57 -18.74 -15.66
CA ALA A 459 -19.57 -20.16 -15.97
C ALA A 459 -19.76 -20.39 -17.49
N ALA A 460 -18.95 -21.26 -18.06
CA ALA A 460 -19.11 -21.75 -19.43
C ALA A 460 -19.95 -23.00 -19.43
N VAL A 461 -21.10 -22.96 -20.11
CA VAL A 461 -22.14 -23.99 -20.04
C VAL A 461 -22.65 -24.38 -21.43
N ARG A 462 -23.30 -25.53 -21.49
CA ARG A 462 -24.19 -25.91 -22.60
C ARG A 462 -25.63 -25.79 -22.13
N PHE A 463 -26.48 -25.22 -22.97
CA PHE A 463 -27.92 -25.11 -22.77
C PHE A 463 -28.66 -26.36 -23.27
N GLU A 464 -29.90 -26.51 -22.91
CA GLU A 464 -30.76 -27.61 -23.36
C GLU A 464 -30.94 -27.66 -24.89
N ASP A 465 -30.90 -26.49 -25.56
CA ASP A 465 -30.95 -26.37 -27.01
C ASP A 465 -29.61 -26.68 -27.71
N TYR A 466 -28.67 -27.35 -27.01
CA TYR A 466 -27.33 -27.73 -27.46
C TYR A 466 -26.39 -26.57 -27.81
N ARG A 467 -26.79 -25.30 -27.61
CA ARG A 467 -25.91 -24.14 -27.74
C ARG A 467 -24.96 -24.05 -26.55
N THR A 468 -23.79 -23.52 -26.80
CA THR A 468 -22.82 -23.23 -25.74
C THR A 468 -22.81 -21.75 -25.42
N GLY A 469 -22.44 -21.38 -24.21
CA GLY A 469 -22.36 -19.99 -23.86
C GLY A 469 -21.75 -19.75 -22.50
N ILE A 470 -21.77 -18.49 -22.13
CA ILE A 470 -21.26 -17.97 -20.84
C ILE A 470 -22.45 -17.37 -20.10
N VAL A 471 -22.58 -17.73 -18.84
CA VAL A 471 -23.56 -17.15 -17.91
C VAL A 471 -22.82 -16.52 -16.73
N ASP A 472 -23.41 -15.50 -16.13
CA ASP A 472 -22.89 -14.92 -14.89
C ASP A 472 -23.34 -15.71 -13.65
N LYS A 473 -22.92 -15.26 -12.47
CA LYS A 473 -23.23 -15.90 -11.19
C LYS A 473 -24.73 -16.13 -10.98
N ASP A 474 -25.59 -15.27 -11.52
CA ASP A 474 -27.05 -15.32 -11.35
C ASP A 474 -27.75 -16.09 -12.49
N GLY A 475 -26.97 -16.71 -13.37
CA GLY A 475 -27.50 -17.46 -14.52
C GLY A 475 -27.92 -16.62 -15.72
N LYS A 476 -27.63 -15.29 -15.69
CA LYS A 476 -27.90 -14.40 -16.82
C LYS A 476 -26.96 -14.69 -17.97
N ILE A 477 -27.49 -14.85 -19.15
CA ILE A 477 -26.75 -15.19 -20.37
C ILE A 477 -25.90 -13.98 -20.79
N ARG A 478 -24.59 -14.14 -20.85
CA ARG A 478 -23.61 -13.17 -21.39
C ARG A 478 -23.26 -13.46 -22.84
N MET A 479 -23.21 -14.74 -23.20
CA MET A 479 -22.98 -15.22 -24.56
C MET A 479 -23.77 -16.51 -24.78
N LYS A 480 -24.36 -16.70 -25.96
CA LYS A 480 -24.98 -17.96 -26.36
C LYS A 480 -24.80 -18.13 -27.88
N THR A 481 -24.28 -19.28 -28.31
CA THR A 481 -23.99 -19.55 -29.71
C THR A 481 -24.01 -21.06 -30.00
N ASP A 482 -24.28 -21.43 -31.26
CA ASP A 482 -24.20 -22.80 -31.76
C ASP A 482 -22.83 -23.15 -32.38
N ARG A 483 -21.93 -22.15 -32.50
CA ARG A 483 -20.65 -22.30 -33.20
C ARG A 483 -19.63 -23.17 -32.47
N TYR A 484 -19.70 -23.21 -31.12
CA TYR A 484 -18.67 -23.83 -30.31
C TYR A 484 -19.11 -25.12 -29.65
N LYS A 485 -18.21 -26.11 -29.68
CA LYS A 485 -18.36 -27.39 -29.01
C LYS A 485 -18.01 -27.32 -27.53
N ARG A 486 -17.00 -26.45 -27.17
CA ARG A 486 -16.45 -26.32 -25.82
C ARG A 486 -15.91 -24.92 -25.59
N MET A 487 -15.91 -24.49 -24.31
CA MET A 487 -15.32 -23.23 -23.87
C MET A 487 -14.49 -23.46 -22.61
N LYS A 488 -13.35 -22.75 -22.48
CA LYS A 488 -12.48 -22.78 -21.31
C LYS A 488 -11.95 -21.39 -21.02
N PHE A 489 -12.06 -20.94 -19.77
CA PHE A 489 -11.49 -19.67 -19.33
C PHE A 489 -9.96 -19.74 -19.23
N LEU A 490 -9.29 -18.71 -19.70
CA LEU A 490 -7.85 -18.50 -19.58
C LEU A 490 -7.60 -17.25 -18.74
N PRO A 491 -6.34 -16.98 -18.32
CA PRO A 491 -5.99 -15.68 -17.73
C PRO A 491 -6.36 -14.50 -18.63
N ASP A 492 -6.40 -13.29 -18.08
CA ASP A 492 -6.61 -12.02 -18.79
C ASP A 492 -7.94 -11.91 -19.57
N ASP A 493 -9.03 -12.48 -19.03
CA ASP A 493 -10.39 -12.46 -19.59
C ASP A 493 -10.49 -13.04 -21.02
N ILE A 494 -9.63 -13.98 -21.32
CA ILE A 494 -9.64 -14.71 -22.58
C ILE A 494 -10.37 -16.05 -22.41
N VAL A 495 -11.17 -16.41 -23.40
CA VAL A 495 -11.86 -17.71 -23.49
C VAL A 495 -11.35 -18.48 -24.70
N ALA A 496 -10.80 -19.66 -24.46
CA ALA A 496 -10.53 -20.62 -25.52
C ALA A 496 -11.86 -21.27 -25.92
N VAL A 497 -12.21 -21.20 -27.19
CA VAL A 497 -13.42 -21.81 -27.77
C VAL A 497 -13.04 -22.85 -28.80
N THR A 498 -13.59 -24.04 -28.70
CA THR A 498 -13.36 -25.14 -29.64
C THR A 498 -14.58 -25.29 -30.54
N TYR A 499 -14.37 -25.22 -31.84
CA TYR A 499 -15.39 -25.43 -32.85
C TYR A 499 -15.77 -26.91 -32.97
N ARG A 500 -16.83 -27.22 -33.73
CA ARG A 500 -17.25 -28.60 -34.00
C ARG A 500 -16.23 -29.43 -34.77
N ASN A 501 -15.38 -28.80 -35.56
CA ASN A 501 -14.26 -29.41 -36.31
C ASN A 501 -12.96 -29.52 -35.47
N ASP A 502 -13.06 -29.39 -34.14
CA ASP A 502 -11.98 -29.46 -33.15
C ASP A 502 -10.89 -28.38 -33.27
N LYS A 503 -11.05 -27.40 -34.17
CA LYS A 503 -10.18 -26.22 -34.18
C LYS A 503 -10.48 -25.34 -32.99
N THR A 504 -9.44 -24.77 -32.40
CA THR A 504 -9.56 -23.84 -31.27
C THR A 504 -9.29 -22.43 -31.73
N SER A 505 -10.08 -21.47 -31.26
CA SER A 505 -9.84 -20.05 -31.33
C SER A 505 -10.04 -19.41 -29.96
N TYR A 506 -9.81 -18.11 -29.87
CA TYR A 506 -9.81 -17.39 -28.61
C TYR A 506 -10.68 -16.15 -28.71
N ILE A 507 -11.43 -15.87 -27.65
CA ILE A 507 -12.30 -14.69 -27.53
C ILE A 507 -11.79 -13.85 -26.37
N ASP A 508 -11.58 -12.58 -26.60
CA ASP A 508 -11.36 -11.61 -25.55
C ASP A 508 -12.72 -11.08 -25.07
N LEU A 509 -13.06 -11.34 -23.82
CA LEU A 509 -14.35 -10.94 -23.23
C LEU A 509 -14.48 -9.43 -23.03
N ARG A 510 -13.34 -8.68 -22.95
CA ARG A 510 -13.37 -7.22 -22.76
C ARG A 510 -13.73 -6.48 -24.05
N CYS A 511 -13.21 -6.91 -25.17
CA CYS A 511 -13.47 -6.27 -26.46
C CYS A 511 -14.30 -7.09 -27.43
N ASN A 512 -14.74 -8.30 -27.04
CA ASN A 512 -15.53 -9.25 -27.84
C ASN A 512 -14.91 -9.57 -29.23
N ARG A 513 -13.57 -9.69 -29.27
CA ARG A 513 -12.81 -10.02 -30.48
C ARG A 513 -12.37 -11.48 -30.51
N HIS A 514 -12.31 -12.03 -31.73
CA HIS A 514 -11.89 -13.39 -31.99
C HIS A 514 -10.47 -13.44 -32.54
N TYR A 515 -9.68 -14.41 -32.06
CA TYR A 515 -8.30 -14.66 -32.50
C TYR A 515 -8.13 -16.14 -32.86
N MET A 516 -7.41 -16.43 -33.91
CA MET A 516 -7.15 -17.83 -34.31
C MET A 516 -6.00 -18.43 -33.50
N ASP A 517 -5.00 -17.63 -33.18
CA ASP A 517 -3.86 -18.03 -32.36
C ASP A 517 -4.09 -17.64 -30.90
N LYS A 518 -3.50 -18.41 -29.97
CA LYS A 518 -3.57 -18.08 -28.54
C LYS A 518 -2.97 -16.70 -28.28
N PRO A 519 -3.76 -15.72 -27.86
CA PRO A 519 -3.25 -14.39 -27.65
C PRO A 519 -2.37 -14.31 -26.40
N VAL A 520 -1.30 -13.53 -26.50
CA VAL A 520 -0.46 -13.13 -25.37
C VAL A 520 -0.76 -11.67 -25.09
N VAL A 521 -1.19 -11.37 -23.89
CA VAL A 521 -1.44 -9.99 -23.47
C VAL A 521 -0.13 -9.37 -23.06
N MET A 522 0.27 -8.33 -23.76
CA MET A 522 1.43 -7.50 -23.44
C MET A 522 0.95 -6.10 -23.07
N LYS A 523 1.61 -5.48 -22.09
CA LYS A 523 1.38 -4.08 -21.74
C LYS A 523 2.51 -3.23 -22.29
N LEU A 524 2.20 -2.37 -23.24
CA LEU A 524 3.12 -1.35 -23.77
C LEU A 524 2.67 0.02 -23.22
N GLY A 525 3.19 0.40 -22.06
CA GLY A 525 2.69 1.56 -21.34
C GLY A 525 1.23 1.37 -20.91
N GLN A 526 0.33 2.21 -21.38
CA GLN A 526 -1.11 2.16 -21.09
C GLN A 526 -1.92 1.32 -22.08
N ILE A 527 -1.28 0.83 -23.14
CA ILE A 527 -1.97 0.09 -24.19
C ILE A 527 -1.80 -1.40 -23.89
N GLU A 528 -2.91 -2.08 -23.59
CA GLU A 528 -2.94 -3.54 -23.62
C GLU A 528 -2.94 -3.98 -25.08
N ILE A 529 -1.85 -4.60 -25.49
CA ILE A 529 -1.68 -5.16 -26.81
C ILE A 529 -1.85 -6.67 -26.71
N LEU A 530 -2.77 -7.20 -27.47
CA LEU A 530 -2.86 -8.63 -27.70
C LEU A 530 -2.01 -9.00 -28.92
N GLN A 531 -1.04 -9.87 -28.73
CA GLN A 531 -0.33 -10.52 -29.80
C GLN A 531 -0.99 -11.86 -30.09
N ALA A 532 -1.53 -12.03 -31.28
CA ALA A 532 -1.99 -13.31 -31.80
C ALA A 532 -1.24 -13.63 -33.08
N GLY A 533 -0.28 -14.57 -33.01
CA GLY A 533 0.64 -14.86 -34.09
C GLY A 533 1.55 -13.67 -34.40
N ARG A 534 1.50 -13.19 -35.64
CA ARG A 534 2.28 -12.03 -36.11
C ARG A 534 1.54 -10.70 -36.01
N ILE A 535 0.29 -10.73 -35.55
CA ILE A 535 -0.61 -9.57 -35.53
C ILE A 535 -0.75 -9.05 -34.11
N PHE A 536 -0.69 -7.72 -33.98
CA PHE A 536 -0.83 -7.02 -32.72
C PHE A 536 -2.14 -6.21 -32.73
N TYR A 537 -2.94 -6.31 -31.67
CA TYR A 537 -4.20 -5.61 -31.51
C TYR A 537 -4.19 -4.77 -30.23
N SER A 538 -4.73 -3.57 -30.30
CA SER A 538 -4.99 -2.78 -29.09
C SER A 538 -6.37 -3.12 -28.52
N ARG A 539 -6.44 -3.37 -27.19
CA ARG A 539 -7.73 -3.58 -26.47
C ARG A 539 -8.51 -2.29 -26.27
N THR A 540 -7.79 -1.17 -26.21
CA THR A 540 -8.38 0.15 -25.85
C THR A 540 -8.75 0.98 -27.08
N LYS A 541 -8.03 0.82 -28.18
CA LYS A 541 -8.33 1.48 -29.46
C LYS A 541 -8.56 0.40 -30.51
N ARG A 542 -9.61 0.49 -31.30
CA ARG A 542 -9.91 -0.46 -32.40
C ARG A 542 -8.90 -0.28 -33.57
N VAL A 543 -7.61 -0.41 -33.28
CA VAL A 543 -6.54 -0.21 -34.26
C VAL A 543 -5.56 -1.39 -34.25
N TYR A 544 -5.07 -1.75 -35.42
CA TYR A 544 -3.97 -2.69 -35.58
C TYR A 544 -2.67 -1.96 -35.27
N VAL A 545 -1.74 -2.63 -34.60
CA VAL A 545 -0.41 -2.10 -34.30
C VAL A 545 0.60 -3.01 -35.03
N ASN A 546 1.37 -2.46 -35.95
CA ASN A 546 2.49 -3.18 -36.55
C ASN A 546 3.82 -2.78 -35.87
N ARG A 547 4.93 -3.45 -36.20
CA ARG A 547 6.25 -3.18 -35.61
C ARG A 547 6.79 -1.77 -35.89
N SER A 548 6.23 -1.04 -36.81
CA SER A 548 6.69 0.28 -37.27
C SER A 548 5.76 1.44 -36.86
N GLY A 549 4.63 1.20 -36.23
CA GLY A 549 3.70 2.25 -35.82
C GLY A 549 2.23 1.84 -35.75
N ILE A 550 1.38 2.80 -35.50
CA ILE A 550 -0.07 2.63 -35.44
C ILE A 550 -0.65 2.95 -36.81
N ASP A 551 -1.09 1.93 -37.55
CA ASP A 551 -1.90 2.14 -38.74
C ASP A 551 -3.38 2.29 -38.38
N ARG A 552 -3.96 3.41 -38.74
CA ARG A 552 -5.40 3.66 -38.66
C ARG A 552 -6.06 3.12 -39.92
N HIS A 553 -6.80 2.04 -39.79
CA HIS A 553 -7.84 1.71 -40.76
C HIS A 553 -9.19 1.65 -40.04
N ASP A 554 -10.16 2.34 -40.61
CA ASP A 554 -11.55 2.55 -40.19
C ASP A 554 -12.33 1.29 -39.86
#